data_43d76e696f7bf1a803354e1e710161f6
#
_entry.id   43d76e696f7bf1a803354e1e710161f6
#
_cell.length_a   1.000
_cell.length_b   1.000
_cell.length_c   1.000
_cell.angle_alpha   90.00
_cell.angle_beta   90.00
_cell.angle_gamma   90.00
#
_symmetry.space_group_name_H-M   'P 1'
#
loop_
_entity.id
_entity.type
_entity.pdbx_description
1 polymer ?
#
loop_
_entity_poly.entity_id
_entity_poly.type
_entity_poly.pdbx_seq_one_letter_code
_entity_poly.pdbx_strand_id
1 'polypeptide(L)'
;AMKTMGLKNLILVNPKEFPSKEAFMLSGNAQDVIEEAIVVDTLDDAIRDSTNIYATSARTRTISWPIISADQAGTEINKNVNKNSKTSIIFGREDRGLTNDELQKANKHILIPSSEEYPVLNIAMSVQVIAYEIFKNSNIEIDTEWQDHPEPVSYTHLTLPTTGSV
;
A
#
# COMPACT_ATOMS: atom_id res chain seq x y z
N ALA A 1 6.63 -0.99 -5.57
CA ALA A 1 5.81 -0.37 -4.52
C ALA A 1 6.34 -0.69 -3.12
N MET A 2 6.14 -1.91 -2.58
CA MET A 2 6.51 -2.25 -1.19
C MET A 2 7.99 -2.05 -0.90
N LYS A 3 8.88 -2.69 -1.65
CA LYS A 3 10.34 -2.61 -1.44
C LYS A 3 10.88 -1.18 -1.52
N THR A 4 10.38 -0.37 -2.44
CA THR A 4 10.77 1.05 -2.58
C THR A 4 10.45 1.86 -1.33
N MET A 5 9.43 1.46 -0.58
CA MET A 5 8.99 2.09 0.68
C MET A 5 9.44 1.29 1.92
N GLY A 6 10.47 0.46 1.80
CA GLY A 6 11.04 -0.29 2.91
C GLY A 6 10.17 -1.41 3.48
N LEU A 7 9.04 -1.74 2.86
CA LEU A 7 8.16 -2.83 3.27
C LEU A 7 8.56 -4.13 2.58
N LYS A 8 8.74 -5.20 3.38
CA LYS A 8 9.20 -6.50 2.88
C LYS A 8 8.20 -7.64 3.12
N ASN A 9 7.41 -7.56 4.18
CA ASN A 9 6.53 -8.65 4.59
C ASN A 9 5.27 -8.69 3.73
N LEU A 10 5.19 -9.64 2.81
CA LEU A 10 4.03 -9.90 1.97
C LEU A 10 3.37 -11.21 2.40
N ILE A 11 2.07 -11.17 2.68
CA ILE A 11 1.26 -12.35 2.94
C ILE A 11 0.18 -12.44 1.86
N LEU A 12 0.09 -13.58 1.22
CA LEU A 12 -0.90 -13.88 0.19
C LEU A 12 -1.92 -14.87 0.75
N VAL A 13 -3.19 -14.49 0.70
CA VAL A 13 -4.27 -15.33 1.19
C VAL A 13 -4.94 -16.03 0.02
N ASN A 14 -4.82 -17.34 -0.04
CA ASN A 14 -5.41 -18.20 -1.07
C ASN A 14 -5.23 -17.66 -2.50
N PRO A 15 -3.99 -17.43 -2.95
CA PRO A 15 -3.72 -16.93 -4.29
C PRO A 15 -4.11 -18.00 -5.32
N LYS A 16 -4.65 -17.58 -6.48
CA LYS A 16 -5.05 -18.50 -7.56
C LYS A 16 -3.85 -19.26 -8.14
N GLU A 17 -2.74 -18.56 -8.29
CA GLU A 17 -1.50 -19.09 -8.86
C GLU A 17 -0.31 -18.37 -8.20
N PHE A 18 0.43 -19.12 -7.38
CA PHE A 18 1.64 -18.62 -6.74
C PHE A 18 2.57 -19.81 -6.38
N PRO A 19 3.87 -19.72 -6.67
CA PRO A 19 4.53 -18.64 -7.42
C PRO A 19 4.20 -18.68 -8.92
N SER A 20 4.11 -17.51 -9.57
CA SER A 20 3.91 -17.42 -11.02
C SER A 20 5.10 -16.76 -11.70
N LYS A 21 5.42 -17.21 -12.92
CA LYS A 21 6.50 -16.62 -13.73
C LYS A 21 6.25 -15.13 -14.01
N GLU A 22 5.00 -14.76 -14.21
CA GLU A 22 4.58 -13.40 -14.47
C GLU A 22 4.86 -12.50 -13.27
N ALA A 23 4.55 -12.95 -12.05
CA ALA A 23 4.84 -12.20 -10.82
C ALA A 23 6.34 -11.90 -10.69
N PHE A 24 7.20 -12.89 -10.96
CA PHE A 24 8.66 -12.70 -10.96
C PHE A 24 9.12 -11.72 -12.04
N MET A 25 8.61 -11.84 -13.27
CA MET A 25 8.98 -10.93 -14.37
C MET A 25 8.60 -9.48 -14.07
N LEU A 26 7.42 -9.24 -13.49
CA LEU A 26 6.92 -7.91 -13.15
C LEU A 26 7.53 -7.32 -11.87
N SER A 27 8.14 -8.14 -11.02
CA SER A 27 8.73 -7.68 -9.77
C SER A 27 10.04 -6.90 -9.96
N GLY A 28 10.73 -7.07 -11.09
CA GLY A 28 12.01 -6.41 -11.37
C GLY A 28 13.03 -6.71 -10.26
N ASN A 29 13.60 -5.66 -9.66
CA ASN A 29 14.58 -5.79 -8.57
C ASN A 29 13.95 -6.08 -7.18
N ALA A 30 12.67 -6.45 -7.13
CA ALA A 30 11.97 -6.77 -5.88
C ALA A 30 11.56 -8.26 -5.82
N GLN A 31 12.30 -9.15 -6.47
CA GLN A 31 12.06 -10.59 -6.48
C GLN A 31 12.12 -11.19 -5.08
N ASP A 32 13.02 -10.69 -4.23
CA ASP A 32 13.13 -11.08 -2.82
C ASP A 32 11.79 -10.95 -2.05
N VAL A 33 10.99 -9.91 -2.32
CA VAL A 33 9.67 -9.76 -1.69
C VAL A 33 8.71 -10.88 -2.12
N ILE A 34 8.83 -11.35 -3.37
CA ILE A 34 8.02 -12.46 -3.88
C ILE A 34 8.52 -13.80 -3.31
N GLU A 35 9.83 -13.99 -3.26
CA GLU A 35 10.45 -15.22 -2.75
C GLU A 35 10.20 -15.45 -1.26
N GLU A 36 10.19 -14.37 -0.48
CA GLU A 36 9.93 -14.37 0.96
C GLU A 36 8.44 -14.28 1.30
N ALA A 37 7.55 -14.20 0.30
CA ALA A 37 6.11 -14.09 0.53
C ALA A 37 5.55 -15.33 1.22
N ILE A 38 4.75 -15.09 2.26
CA ILE A 38 4.07 -16.15 3.00
C ILE A 38 2.71 -16.42 2.36
N VAL A 39 2.42 -17.67 2.04
CA VAL A 39 1.11 -18.08 1.53
C VAL A 39 0.33 -18.77 2.64
N VAL A 40 -0.91 -18.35 2.84
CA VAL A 40 -1.84 -18.93 3.81
C VAL A 40 -3.21 -19.18 3.18
N ASP A 41 -3.97 -20.07 3.76
CA ASP A 41 -5.29 -20.44 3.23
C ASP A 41 -6.38 -19.45 3.64
N THR A 42 -6.28 -18.86 4.82
CA THR A 42 -7.31 -17.99 5.39
C THR A 42 -6.78 -16.62 5.79
N LEU A 43 -7.67 -15.63 5.81
CA LEU A 43 -7.34 -14.30 6.32
C LEU A 43 -7.00 -14.35 7.82
N ASP A 44 -7.66 -15.22 8.58
CA ASP A 44 -7.40 -15.38 10.02
C ASP A 44 -5.98 -15.86 10.29
N ASP A 45 -5.45 -16.74 9.44
CA ASP A 45 -4.05 -17.16 9.51
C ASP A 45 -3.09 -16.01 9.20
N ALA A 46 -3.44 -15.18 8.23
CA ALA A 46 -2.62 -14.04 7.83
C ALA A 46 -2.47 -12.99 8.93
N ILE A 47 -3.53 -12.75 9.70
CA ILE A 47 -3.59 -11.68 10.71
C ILE A 47 -3.43 -12.19 12.15
N ARG A 48 -3.24 -13.48 12.35
CA ARG A 48 -3.20 -14.14 13.67
C ARG A 48 -2.31 -13.44 14.68
N ASP A 49 -1.14 -13.01 14.25
CA ASP A 49 -0.14 -12.39 15.10
C ASP A 49 -0.24 -10.86 15.17
N SER A 50 -1.21 -10.27 14.48
CA SER A 50 -1.35 -8.82 14.36
C SER A 50 -2.18 -8.25 15.49
N THR A 51 -1.65 -7.22 16.13
CA THR A 51 -2.36 -6.46 17.18
C THR A 51 -3.19 -5.32 16.58
N ASN A 52 -2.70 -4.75 15.47
CA ASN A 52 -3.38 -3.67 14.77
C ASN A 52 -3.67 -4.12 13.34
N ILE A 53 -4.94 -4.10 12.97
CA ILE A 53 -5.41 -4.57 11.68
C ILE A 53 -6.16 -3.43 11.00
N TYR A 54 -5.69 -3.05 9.82
CA TYR A 54 -6.30 -2.04 8.98
C TYR A 54 -6.81 -2.69 7.69
N ALA A 55 -8.01 -2.33 7.26
CA ALA A 55 -8.57 -2.80 5.99
C ALA A 55 -8.74 -1.64 5.02
N THR A 56 -8.37 -1.83 3.77
CA THR A 56 -8.56 -0.81 2.73
C THR A 56 -9.97 -0.88 2.16
N SER A 57 -10.62 0.27 1.99
CA SER A 57 -11.94 0.35 1.36
C SER A 57 -12.01 1.55 0.42
N ALA A 58 -12.55 1.35 -0.78
CA ALA A 58 -12.80 2.43 -1.74
C ALA A 58 -14.16 3.12 -1.50
N ARG A 59 -15.02 2.58 -0.66
CA ARG A 59 -16.38 3.08 -0.44
C ARG A 59 -16.66 3.21 1.05
N THR A 60 -17.31 4.32 1.42
CA THR A 60 -18.00 4.42 2.71
C THR A 60 -19.20 3.48 2.66
N ARG A 61 -19.10 2.35 3.34
CA ARG A 61 -20.22 1.42 3.48
C ARG A 61 -21.04 1.83 4.70
N THR A 62 -22.30 1.37 4.77
CA THR A 62 -23.26 1.64 5.85
C THR A 62 -22.81 1.10 7.23
N ILE A 63 -21.67 0.47 7.31
CA ILE A 63 -21.11 -0.11 8.54
C ILE A 63 -20.37 1.01 9.29
N SER A 64 -20.80 1.27 10.53
CA SER A 64 -20.17 2.24 11.44
C SER A 64 -18.83 1.74 11.96
N TRP A 65 -17.81 1.74 11.13
CA TRP A 65 -16.43 1.43 11.51
C TRP A 65 -15.60 2.70 11.56
N PRO A 66 -14.60 2.81 12.44
CA PRO A 66 -13.68 3.93 12.41
C PRO A 66 -12.96 4.01 11.06
N ILE A 67 -13.18 5.10 10.32
CA ILE A 67 -12.53 5.37 9.04
C ILE A 67 -11.44 6.40 9.26
N ILE A 68 -10.26 6.15 8.69
CA ILE A 68 -9.12 7.05 8.71
C ILE A 68 -8.59 7.26 7.29
N SER A 69 -7.97 8.40 7.02
CA SER A 69 -7.27 8.63 5.76
C SER A 69 -5.95 7.86 5.70
N ALA A 70 -5.39 7.72 4.50
CA ALA A 70 -4.08 7.09 4.33
C ALA A 70 -2.96 7.81 5.11
N ASP A 71 -2.99 9.15 5.18
CA ASP A 71 -2.06 9.98 5.96
C ASP A 71 -2.17 9.70 7.47
N GLN A 72 -3.40 9.68 8.00
CA GLN A 72 -3.66 9.33 9.39
C GLN A 72 -3.20 7.90 9.72
N ALA A 73 -3.42 6.95 8.78
CA ALA A 73 -2.95 5.58 8.92
C ALA A 73 -1.43 5.52 8.98
N GLY A 74 -0.72 6.24 8.10
CA GLY A 74 0.74 6.32 8.11
C GLY A 74 1.29 6.79 9.46
N THR A 75 0.72 7.85 10.01
CA THR A 75 1.09 8.40 11.32
C THR A 75 0.83 7.40 12.45
N GLU A 76 -0.33 6.74 12.45
CA GLU A 76 -0.73 5.81 13.51
C GLU A 76 0.09 4.52 13.46
N ILE A 77 0.33 3.98 12.27
CA ILE A 77 1.13 2.77 12.08
C ILE A 77 2.55 2.98 12.60
N ASN A 78 3.18 4.11 12.29
CA ASN A 78 4.53 4.42 12.79
C ASN A 78 4.57 4.54 14.31
N LYS A 79 3.55 5.10 14.94
CA LYS A 79 3.44 5.10 16.41
C LYS A 79 3.33 3.70 16.99
N ASN A 80 2.62 2.80 16.31
CA ASN A 80 2.43 1.41 16.73
C ASN A 80 3.72 0.58 16.57
N VAL A 81 4.45 0.78 15.48
CA VAL A 81 5.76 0.15 15.24
C VAL A 81 6.74 0.51 16.37
N ASN A 82 6.78 1.77 16.77
CA ASN A 82 7.62 2.24 17.88
C ASN A 82 7.25 1.60 19.23
N LYS A 83 6.05 1.04 19.36
CA LYS A 83 5.60 0.26 20.53
C LYS A 83 5.81 -1.25 20.38
N ASN A 84 6.55 -1.67 19.36
CA ASN A 84 6.80 -3.07 19.02
C ASN A 84 5.50 -3.89 18.77
N SER A 85 4.46 -3.24 18.26
CA SER A 85 3.19 -3.86 17.92
C SER A 85 3.20 -4.34 16.48
N LYS A 86 2.75 -5.56 16.22
CA LYS A 86 2.59 -6.08 14.86
C LYS A 86 1.36 -5.45 14.20
N THR A 87 1.54 -4.92 13.00
CA THR A 87 0.48 -4.28 12.23
C THR A 87 0.30 -4.96 10.88
N SER A 88 -0.94 -5.25 10.51
CA SER A 88 -1.32 -5.74 9.19
C SER A 88 -2.24 -4.79 8.47
N ILE A 89 -2.03 -4.66 7.18
CA ILE A 89 -2.89 -3.90 6.28
C ILE A 89 -3.46 -4.87 5.25
N ILE A 90 -4.78 -4.96 5.21
CA ILE A 90 -5.50 -5.88 4.34
C ILE A 90 -5.92 -5.13 3.08
N PHE A 91 -5.52 -5.66 1.93
CA PHE A 91 -5.97 -5.22 0.61
C PHE A 91 -6.91 -6.25 0.02
N GLY A 92 -7.98 -5.78 -0.59
CA GLY A 92 -8.97 -6.66 -1.20
C GLY A 92 -8.57 -7.15 -2.57
N ARG A 93 -9.38 -8.05 -3.11
CA ARG A 93 -9.24 -8.52 -4.50
C ARG A 93 -9.53 -7.39 -5.49
N GLU A 94 -8.87 -7.43 -6.63
CA GLU A 94 -8.98 -6.40 -7.66
C GLU A 94 -10.41 -6.31 -8.24
N ASP A 95 -11.10 -7.45 -8.37
CA ASP A 95 -12.42 -7.55 -8.97
C ASP A 95 -13.57 -7.09 -8.06
N ARG A 96 -13.47 -7.30 -6.75
CA ARG A 96 -14.59 -7.06 -5.80
C ARG A 96 -14.19 -6.41 -4.48
N GLY A 97 -12.90 -6.21 -4.24
CA GLY A 97 -12.40 -5.69 -2.97
C GLY A 97 -12.54 -6.69 -1.81
N LEU A 98 -12.64 -6.17 -0.60
CA LEU A 98 -12.88 -6.94 0.62
C LEU A 98 -14.39 -7.19 0.82
N THR A 99 -14.73 -8.36 1.29
CA THR A 99 -16.09 -8.71 1.74
C THR A 99 -16.40 -8.04 3.08
N ASN A 100 -17.66 -8.01 3.49
CA ASN A 100 -18.06 -7.46 4.79
C ASN A 100 -17.43 -8.24 5.96
N ASP A 101 -17.34 -9.56 5.84
CA ASP A 101 -16.73 -10.41 6.87
C ASP A 101 -15.22 -10.16 7.00
N GLU A 102 -14.53 -9.93 5.89
CA GLU A 102 -13.12 -9.54 5.89
C GLU A 102 -12.91 -8.14 6.48
N LEU A 103 -13.79 -7.19 6.18
CA LEU A 103 -13.75 -5.84 6.74
C LEU A 103 -13.98 -5.82 8.25
N GLN A 104 -14.86 -6.68 8.78
CA GLN A 104 -15.16 -6.77 10.21
C GLN A 104 -13.98 -7.26 11.05
N LYS A 105 -12.97 -7.89 10.44
CA LYS A 105 -11.76 -8.33 11.14
C LYS A 105 -10.78 -7.19 11.41
N ALA A 106 -10.95 -6.04 10.76
CA ALA A 106 -10.07 -4.89 10.94
C ALA A 106 -10.51 -4.01 12.12
N ASN A 107 -9.54 -3.39 12.79
CA ASN A 107 -9.79 -2.40 13.84
C ASN A 107 -10.26 -1.07 13.24
N LYS A 108 -9.72 -0.71 12.07
CA LYS A 108 -10.02 0.54 11.34
C LYS A 108 -10.00 0.32 9.85
N HIS A 109 -10.73 1.17 9.13
CA HIS A 109 -10.70 1.17 7.67
C HIS A 109 -9.91 2.36 7.15
N ILE A 110 -9.02 2.10 6.19
CA ILE A 110 -8.27 3.14 5.49
C ILE A 110 -9.02 3.51 4.23
N LEU A 111 -9.37 4.78 4.11
CA LEU A 111 -9.92 5.36 2.90
C LEU A 111 -8.84 6.24 2.25
N ILE A 112 -8.58 5.99 0.96
CA ILE A 112 -7.73 6.86 0.15
C ILE A 112 -8.66 7.88 -0.51
N PRO A 113 -8.53 9.19 -0.19
CA PRO A 113 -9.32 10.22 -0.85
C PRO A 113 -9.10 10.18 -2.37
N SER A 114 -10.18 10.16 -3.12
CA SER A 114 -10.18 10.09 -4.57
C SER A 114 -11.34 10.88 -5.15
N SER A 115 -11.36 11.12 -6.47
CA SER A 115 -12.46 11.81 -7.13
C SER A 115 -13.78 11.08 -6.95
N GLU A 116 -14.88 11.82 -6.75
CA GLU A 116 -16.22 11.25 -6.69
C GLU A 116 -16.64 10.59 -8.00
N GLU A 117 -16.15 11.10 -9.13
CA GLU A 117 -16.44 10.55 -10.45
C GLU A 117 -15.78 9.19 -10.69
N TYR A 118 -14.56 8.99 -10.14
CA TYR A 118 -13.82 7.74 -10.30
C TYR A 118 -13.09 7.37 -9.00
N PRO A 119 -13.80 6.81 -8.01
CA PRO A 119 -13.26 6.64 -6.67
C PRO A 119 -12.40 5.38 -6.48
N VAL A 120 -12.29 4.51 -7.49
CA VAL A 120 -11.60 3.22 -7.36
C VAL A 120 -10.18 3.31 -7.89
N LEU A 121 -9.20 3.16 -6.98
CA LEU A 121 -7.80 3.01 -7.35
C LEU A 121 -7.48 1.55 -7.66
N ASN A 122 -6.61 1.33 -8.65
CA ASN A 122 -5.96 0.04 -8.84
C ASN A 122 -5.25 -0.40 -7.56
N ILE A 123 -5.23 -1.69 -7.27
CA ILE A 123 -4.65 -2.23 -6.03
C ILE A 123 -3.18 -1.87 -5.86
N ALA A 124 -2.38 -1.92 -6.92
CA ALA A 124 -0.97 -1.56 -6.86
C ALA A 124 -0.77 -0.08 -6.51
N MET A 125 -1.64 0.80 -7.02
CA MET A 125 -1.62 2.22 -6.67
C MET A 125 -2.07 2.44 -5.22
N SER A 126 -3.07 1.71 -4.75
CA SER A 126 -3.51 1.76 -3.35
C SER A 126 -2.39 1.32 -2.39
N VAL A 127 -1.68 0.24 -2.72
CA VAL A 127 -0.50 -0.22 -1.97
C VAL A 127 0.59 0.86 -1.97
N GLN A 128 0.86 1.50 -3.13
CA GLN A 128 1.88 2.53 -3.24
C GLN A 128 1.55 3.76 -2.38
N VAL A 129 0.30 4.23 -2.42
CA VAL A 129 -0.12 5.41 -1.64
C VAL A 129 0.02 5.14 -0.14
N ILE A 130 -0.51 4.02 0.35
CA ILE A 130 -0.45 3.68 1.78
C ILE A 130 1.00 3.42 2.22
N ALA A 131 1.78 2.70 1.43
CA ALA A 131 3.18 2.46 1.71
C ALA A 131 4.00 3.76 1.76
N TYR A 132 3.70 4.72 0.87
CA TYR A 132 4.33 6.03 0.87
C TYR A 132 3.99 6.82 2.14
N GLU A 133 2.72 6.84 2.57
CA GLU A 133 2.34 7.55 3.79
C GLU A 133 2.99 6.93 5.04
N ILE A 134 3.17 5.62 5.08
CA ILE A 134 3.92 4.95 6.16
C ILE A 134 5.39 5.37 6.11
N PHE A 135 6.00 5.32 4.94
CA PHE A 135 7.41 5.67 4.74
C PHE A 135 7.69 7.13 5.08
N LYS A 136 6.88 8.06 4.58
CA LYS A 136 6.97 9.50 4.84
C LYS A 136 6.98 9.83 6.34
N ASN A 137 6.21 9.08 7.13
CA ASN A 137 6.12 9.28 8.58
C ASN A 137 7.21 8.54 9.37
N SER A 138 8.15 7.84 8.73
CA SER A 138 9.20 7.06 9.39
C SER A 138 10.48 7.84 9.74
N ASN A 139 10.40 9.18 9.91
CA ASN A 139 11.53 10.07 10.25
C ASN A 139 12.68 10.02 9.24
N ILE A 140 12.38 10.00 7.96
CA ILE A 140 13.40 10.10 6.92
C ILE A 140 13.69 11.56 6.67
N GLU A 141 14.92 11.97 6.94
CA GLU A 141 15.44 13.24 6.51
C GLU A 141 15.79 13.17 5.02
N ILE A 142 15.13 14.01 4.23
CA ILE A 142 15.49 14.20 2.83
C ILE A 142 16.47 15.36 2.80
N ASP A 143 17.68 15.09 2.32
CA ASP A 143 18.64 16.15 2.01
C ASP A 143 18.08 16.94 0.81
N THR A 144 17.64 18.15 1.09
CA THR A 144 17.08 19.08 0.12
C THR A 144 18.08 20.13 -0.33
N GLU A 145 19.34 20.04 0.10
CA GLU A 145 20.37 20.96 -0.35
C GLU A 145 20.73 20.69 -1.81
N TRP A 146 20.72 21.74 -2.59
CA TRP A 146 21.16 21.70 -3.98
C TRP A 146 22.65 21.46 -4.06
N GLN A 147 23.04 20.29 -4.54
CA GLN A 147 24.44 19.98 -4.83
C GLN A 147 24.72 20.30 -6.29
N ASP A 148 25.44 21.39 -6.54
CA ASP A 148 26.10 21.75 -7.81
C ASP A 148 25.22 21.88 -9.09
N HIS A 149 23.92 22.14 -8.96
CA HIS A 149 23.05 22.41 -10.09
C HIS A 149 22.51 23.85 -10.05
N PRO A 150 22.42 24.55 -11.20
CA PRO A 150 21.77 25.85 -11.26
C PRO A 150 20.29 25.69 -10.89
N GLU A 151 19.72 26.72 -10.25
CA GLU A 151 18.29 26.75 -9.94
C GLU A 151 17.44 26.47 -11.19
N PRO A 152 16.36 25.68 -11.06
CA PRO A 152 15.47 25.44 -12.19
C PRO A 152 14.92 26.77 -12.71
N VAL A 153 15.02 26.98 -14.00
CA VAL A 153 14.36 28.13 -14.65
C VAL A 153 12.85 28.03 -14.44
N SER A 154 12.20 29.17 -14.24
CA SER A 154 10.79 29.29 -13.85
C SER A 154 9.75 28.74 -14.87
N TYR A 155 10.19 28.09 -15.93
CA TYR A 155 9.36 27.52 -16.99
C TYR A 155 9.65 26.04 -17.17
N THR A 156 9.33 25.22 -16.18
CA THR A 156 9.43 23.77 -16.35
C THR A 156 8.09 23.25 -16.87
N HIS A 157 8.02 22.96 -18.18
CA HIS A 157 6.91 22.18 -18.73
C HIS A 157 7.18 20.70 -18.47
N LEU A 158 6.28 20.05 -17.73
CA LEU A 158 6.32 18.61 -17.56
C LEU A 158 5.83 17.96 -18.87
N THR A 159 6.75 17.66 -19.78
CA THR A 159 6.44 16.87 -20.97
C THR A 159 6.73 15.41 -20.68
N LEU A 160 5.68 14.59 -20.63
CA LEU A 160 5.85 13.13 -20.67
C LEU A 160 6.31 12.74 -22.07
N PRO A 161 7.34 11.88 -22.23
CA PRO A 161 7.71 11.38 -23.53
C PRO A 161 6.54 10.58 -24.10
N THR A 162 5.93 11.10 -25.16
CA THR A 162 4.99 10.33 -25.98
C THR A 162 5.79 9.33 -26.79
N THR A 163 5.69 8.05 -26.48
CA THR A 163 6.16 6.98 -27.35
C THR A 163 5.31 7.03 -28.61
N GLY A 164 5.82 7.69 -29.65
CA GLY A 164 5.23 7.64 -30.97
C GLY A 164 5.34 6.22 -31.48
N SER A 165 4.19 5.60 -31.70
CA SER A 165 4.09 4.38 -32.49
C SER A 165 4.38 4.74 -33.93
N VAL A 166 5.37 4.08 -34.52
CA VAL A 166 5.53 3.96 -35.99
C VAL A 166 4.95 2.63 -36.39
#